data_a097bf26b624c1c274f11c6794e0bacf
#
_entry.id   a097bf26b624c1c274f11c6794e0bacf
#
_cell.length_a   1.000
_cell.length_b   1.000
_cell.length_c   1.000
_cell.angle_alpha   90.00
_cell.angle_beta   90.00
_cell.angle_gamma   90.00
#
_symmetry.space_group_name_H-M   'P 1'
#
loop_
_entity.id
_entity.type
_entity.pdbx_description
1 polymer ?
#
loop_
_entity_poly.entity_id
_entity_poly.type
_entity_poly.pdbx_seq_one_letter_code
_entity_poly.pdbx_strand_id
1 'polypeptide(L)'
;MPELKPSEVSEILKMQIAGMKNKLEFDEIGTVLNVGDGVARVFGLNNVQSNELIVFEDGTKGIVLNLEEDNVGAVLLGSSENVKEGFTVKRTNHIASIHVGESMLGRVIDPLGEPLDGKGAIGGELFEMPLERKAPGVIFRQPVNEPLQTGIKAIDAMIPIGRGQRELIIGDRQIGKTAIAIDTIIN
;
A
#
# COMPACT_ATOMS: atom_id res chain seq x y z
N MET A 1 31.24 -52.21 -0.29
CA MET A 1 30.58 -50.92 -0.03
C MET A 1 31.66 -49.99 0.54
N PRO A 2 31.93 -48.84 -0.04
CA PRO A 2 32.92 -47.94 0.53
C PRO A 2 32.37 -47.38 1.85
N GLU A 3 33.06 -47.66 2.94
CA GLU A 3 32.77 -47.06 4.25
C GLU A 3 33.14 -45.56 4.19
N LEU A 4 32.13 -44.73 4.32
CA LEU A 4 32.30 -43.26 4.46
C LEU A 4 33.09 -42.98 5.74
N LYS A 5 34.22 -42.28 5.63
CA LYS A 5 35.02 -41.87 6.79
C LYS A 5 34.23 -40.88 7.67
N PRO A 6 34.33 -40.96 8.99
CA PRO A 6 33.60 -40.07 9.91
C PRO A 6 33.85 -38.54 9.66
N SER A 7 35.01 -38.21 9.09
CA SER A 7 35.35 -36.84 8.71
C SER A 7 34.53 -36.33 7.52
N GLU A 8 34.25 -37.16 6.51
CA GLU A 8 33.47 -36.83 5.33
C GLU A 8 31.97 -36.61 5.68
N VAL A 9 31.45 -37.48 6.59
CA VAL A 9 30.09 -37.31 7.11
C VAL A 9 29.95 -35.99 7.88
N SER A 10 30.97 -35.60 8.64
CA SER A 10 30.99 -34.34 9.41
C SER A 10 31.06 -33.10 8.51
N GLU A 11 31.78 -33.18 7.37
CA GLU A 11 31.84 -32.10 6.39
C GLU A 11 30.52 -31.96 5.62
N ILE A 12 29.91 -33.06 5.21
CA ILE A 12 28.59 -33.03 4.54
C ILE A 12 27.53 -32.48 5.47
N LEU A 13 27.51 -32.87 6.74
CA LEU A 13 26.58 -32.32 7.73
C LEU A 13 26.79 -30.81 7.97
N LYS A 14 28.05 -30.36 8.04
CA LYS A 14 28.37 -28.92 8.15
C LYS A 14 27.91 -28.14 6.94
N MET A 15 28.08 -28.65 5.71
CA MET A 15 27.58 -28.04 4.49
C MET A 15 26.04 -27.99 4.44
N GLN A 16 25.37 -29.08 4.87
CA GLN A 16 23.92 -29.09 4.94
C GLN A 16 23.37 -28.12 5.99
N ILE A 17 24.00 -28.02 7.15
CA ILE A 17 23.62 -27.06 8.21
C ILE A 17 23.90 -25.63 7.78
N ALA A 18 25.00 -25.35 7.08
CA ALA A 18 25.30 -24.04 6.51
C ALA A 18 24.32 -23.64 5.40
N GLY A 19 23.88 -24.61 4.58
CA GLY A 19 22.83 -24.41 3.58
C GLY A 19 21.43 -24.23 4.19
N MET A 20 21.17 -24.84 5.34
CA MET A 20 19.91 -24.65 6.07
C MET A 20 19.80 -23.27 6.74
N LYS A 21 20.92 -22.65 7.14
CA LYS A 21 20.91 -21.29 7.74
C LYS A 21 20.35 -20.22 6.81
N ASN A 22 20.33 -20.45 5.51
CA ASN A 22 19.77 -19.50 4.53
C ASN A 22 18.32 -19.84 4.11
N LYS A 23 17.63 -20.79 4.75
CA LYS A 23 16.28 -21.22 4.37
C LYS A 23 15.29 -21.34 5.53
N LEU A 24 15.61 -20.82 6.70
CA LEU A 24 14.66 -20.67 7.79
C LEU A 24 14.25 -19.21 7.93
N GLU A 25 13.77 -18.60 6.85
CA GLU A 25 12.73 -17.62 6.98
C GLU A 25 11.47 -18.42 7.35
N PHE A 26 11.20 -18.50 8.64
CA PHE A 26 9.87 -18.90 9.08
C PHE A 26 8.96 -17.77 8.61
N ASP A 27 8.23 -18.00 7.51
CA ASP A 27 7.09 -17.19 7.17
C ASP A 27 6.19 -17.19 8.39
N GLU A 28 6.11 -16.06 9.08
CA GLU A 28 5.23 -15.94 10.22
C GLU A 28 3.80 -16.04 9.69
N ILE A 29 3.08 -17.05 10.20
CA ILE A 29 1.75 -17.40 9.73
C ILE A 29 0.75 -16.97 10.78
N GLY A 30 -0.26 -16.21 10.38
CA GLY A 30 -1.41 -15.86 11.17
C GLY A 30 -2.67 -16.60 10.76
N THR A 31 -3.71 -16.48 11.56
CA THR A 31 -5.03 -17.04 11.29
C THR A 31 -6.08 -15.93 11.38
N VAL A 32 -7.00 -15.89 10.42
CA VAL A 32 -8.10 -14.93 10.41
C VAL A 32 -9.08 -15.27 11.53
N LEU A 33 -9.29 -14.34 12.45
CA LEU A 33 -10.27 -14.45 13.52
C LEU A 33 -11.67 -14.04 13.09
N ASN A 34 -11.77 -12.94 12.36
CA ASN A 34 -13.03 -12.36 11.92
C ASN A 34 -12.78 -11.52 10.66
N VAL A 35 -13.79 -11.46 9.78
CA VAL A 35 -13.80 -10.62 8.57
C VAL A 35 -15.13 -9.91 8.48
N GLY A 36 -15.09 -8.59 8.22
CA GLY A 36 -16.29 -7.78 8.01
C GLY A 36 -15.93 -6.41 7.43
N ASP A 37 -16.79 -5.90 6.57
CA ASP A 37 -16.67 -4.55 5.97
C ASP A 37 -15.30 -4.25 5.35
N GLY A 38 -14.67 -5.24 4.72
CA GLY A 38 -13.35 -5.08 4.08
C GLY A 38 -12.17 -5.08 5.06
N VAL A 39 -12.41 -5.40 6.34
CA VAL A 39 -11.38 -5.51 7.37
C VAL A 39 -11.29 -6.93 7.89
N ALA A 40 -10.08 -7.44 8.05
CA ALA A 40 -9.81 -8.73 8.68
C ALA A 40 -9.04 -8.53 9.98
N ARG A 41 -9.42 -9.27 11.02
CA ARG A 41 -8.63 -9.43 12.24
C ARG A 41 -7.86 -10.74 12.17
N VAL A 42 -6.55 -10.66 12.39
CA VAL A 42 -5.63 -11.79 12.24
C VAL A 42 -4.89 -12.01 13.54
N PHE A 43 -4.83 -13.25 13.99
CA PHE A 43 -4.06 -13.68 15.17
C PHE A 43 -2.73 -14.30 14.73
N GLY A 44 -1.67 -14.12 15.53
CA GLY A 44 -0.40 -14.84 15.37
C GLY A 44 0.67 -14.15 14.52
N LEU A 45 0.45 -12.91 14.06
CA LEU A 45 1.44 -12.10 13.35
C LEU A 45 2.16 -11.14 14.32
N ASN A 46 2.98 -11.67 15.23
CA ASN A 46 3.54 -10.90 16.35
C ASN A 46 4.62 -9.89 15.94
N ASN A 47 5.32 -10.13 14.83
CA ASN A 47 6.42 -9.27 14.36
C ASN A 47 6.03 -8.43 13.14
N VAL A 48 4.76 -8.44 12.74
CA VAL A 48 4.29 -7.66 11.59
C VAL A 48 4.40 -6.16 11.87
N GLN A 49 4.70 -5.40 10.82
CA GLN A 49 4.81 -3.94 10.92
C GLN A 49 3.54 -3.26 10.44
N SER A 50 3.29 -2.03 10.93
CA SER A 50 2.24 -1.19 10.36
C SER A 50 2.56 -0.88 8.89
N ASN A 51 1.53 -0.88 8.05
CA ASN A 51 1.60 -0.73 6.59
C ASN A 51 2.32 -1.90 5.87
N GLU A 52 2.56 -3.02 6.53
CA GLU A 52 3.07 -4.23 5.89
C GLU A 52 1.97 -4.90 5.05
N LEU A 53 2.35 -5.39 3.87
CA LEU A 53 1.49 -6.24 3.05
C LEU A 53 1.45 -7.65 3.63
N ILE A 54 0.26 -8.20 3.69
CA ILE A 54 0.01 -9.61 4.04
C ILE A 54 -0.78 -10.27 2.93
N VAL A 55 -0.66 -11.59 2.80
CA VAL A 55 -1.35 -12.38 1.78
C VAL A 55 -2.18 -13.45 2.46
N PHE A 56 -3.46 -13.49 2.12
CA PHE A 56 -4.41 -14.49 2.57
C PHE A 56 -4.31 -15.77 1.74
N GLU A 57 -4.86 -16.85 2.24
CA GLU A 57 -4.80 -18.19 1.61
C GLU A 57 -5.37 -18.22 0.19
N ASP A 58 -6.38 -17.40 -0.10
CA ASP A 58 -7.00 -17.25 -1.42
C ASP A 58 -6.20 -16.35 -2.39
N GLY A 59 -5.07 -15.79 -1.94
CA GLY A 59 -4.25 -14.83 -2.69
C GLY A 59 -4.67 -13.37 -2.55
N THR A 60 -5.75 -13.07 -1.84
CA THR A 60 -6.13 -11.69 -1.52
C THR A 60 -5.02 -11.01 -0.73
N LYS A 61 -4.69 -9.77 -1.08
CA LYS A 61 -3.70 -8.97 -0.35
C LYS A 61 -4.40 -8.08 0.66
N GLY A 62 -3.72 -7.79 1.76
CA GLY A 62 -4.18 -6.84 2.77
C GLY A 62 -3.05 -5.96 3.26
N ILE A 63 -3.40 -4.78 3.78
CA ILE A 63 -2.46 -3.88 4.45
C ILE A 63 -2.75 -3.86 5.94
N VAL A 64 -1.74 -4.06 6.75
CA VAL A 64 -1.81 -3.98 8.20
C VAL A 64 -1.90 -2.51 8.62
N LEU A 65 -2.99 -2.14 9.29
CA LEU A 65 -3.18 -0.78 9.79
C LEU A 65 -3.16 -0.70 11.31
N ASN A 66 -3.69 -1.69 11.99
CA ASN A 66 -3.81 -1.69 13.45
C ASN A 66 -3.05 -2.86 14.05
N LEU A 67 -2.23 -2.55 15.07
CA LEU A 67 -1.47 -3.53 15.83
C LEU A 67 -2.00 -3.51 17.26
N GLU A 68 -2.68 -4.57 17.66
CA GLU A 68 -3.16 -4.79 19.01
C GLU A 68 -2.29 -5.85 19.71
N GLU A 69 -2.43 -6.01 21.01
CA GLU A 69 -1.59 -6.91 21.80
C GLU A 69 -1.69 -8.37 21.33
N ASP A 70 -2.91 -8.82 21.02
CA ASP A 70 -3.19 -10.21 20.65
C ASP A 70 -3.59 -10.40 19.18
N ASN A 71 -3.86 -9.34 18.44
CA ASN A 71 -4.32 -9.42 17.06
C ASN A 71 -3.90 -8.24 16.21
N VAL A 72 -4.03 -8.41 14.92
CA VAL A 72 -3.66 -7.43 13.90
C VAL A 72 -4.89 -7.11 13.04
N GLY A 73 -5.19 -5.83 12.89
CA GLY A 73 -6.22 -5.35 11.98
C GLY A 73 -5.64 -5.05 10.61
N ALA A 74 -6.15 -5.70 9.57
CA ALA A 74 -5.74 -5.50 8.20
C ALA A 74 -6.92 -5.13 7.30
N VAL A 75 -6.71 -4.17 6.41
CA VAL A 75 -7.67 -3.80 5.36
C VAL A 75 -7.41 -4.65 4.13
N LEU A 76 -8.44 -5.25 3.58
CA LEU A 76 -8.37 -6.07 2.38
C LEU A 76 -8.27 -5.20 1.12
N LEU A 77 -7.33 -5.51 0.25
CA LEU A 77 -7.18 -4.89 -1.06
C LEU A 77 -7.86 -5.76 -2.12
N GLY A 78 -9.19 -5.78 -2.11
CA GLY A 78 -9.98 -6.59 -3.01
C GLY A 78 -11.33 -6.96 -2.42
N SER A 79 -11.98 -7.97 -3.01
CA SER A 79 -13.27 -8.45 -2.48
C SER A 79 -13.07 -9.20 -1.18
N SER A 80 -13.82 -8.83 -0.15
CA SER A 80 -13.85 -9.53 1.14
C SER A 80 -14.67 -10.82 1.12
N GLU A 81 -15.39 -11.10 0.03
CA GLU A 81 -16.33 -12.24 -0.05
C GLU A 81 -15.62 -13.60 -0.01
N ASN A 82 -14.38 -13.64 -0.46
CA ASN A 82 -13.60 -14.88 -0.55
C ASN A 82 -12.83 -15.19 0.74
N VAL A 83 -12.51 -14.17 1.54
CA VAL A 83 -11.74 -14.33 2.77
C VAL A 83 -12.68 -14.79 3.89
N LYS A 84 -12.31 -15.87 4.60
CA LYS A 84 -13.12 -16.50 5.65
C LYS A 84 -12.35 -16.59 6.96
N GLU A 85 -13.12 -16.69 8.05
CA GLU A 85 -12.58 -17.02 9.37
C GLU A 85 -11.83 -18.37 9.31
N GLY A 86 -10.71 -18.45 9.98
CA GLY A 86 -9.84 -19.63 9.99
C GLY A 86 -8.84 -19.70 8.84
N PHE A 87 -8.90 -18.79 7.84
CA PHE A 87 -7.91 -18.75 6.76
C PHE A 87 -6.52 -18.43 7.28
N THR A 88 -5.55 -19.02 6.61
CA THR A 88 -4.13 -18.76 6.86
C THR A 88 -3.72 -17.45 6.21
N VAL A 89 -2.93 -16.66 6.94
CA VAL A 89 -2.37 -15.39 6.47
C VAL A 89 -0.86 -15.42 6.59
N LYS A 90 -0.16 -15.00 5.54
CA LYS A 90 1.30 -14.95 5.50
C LYS A 90 1.79 -13.51 5.45
N ARG A 91 2.86 -13.23 6.18
CA ARG A 91 3.62 -11.99 6.05
C ARG A 91 4.37 -11.97 4.72
N THR A 92 4.50 -10.76 4.17
CA THR A 92 5.40 -10.55 3.01
C THR A 92 6.74 -9.96 3.42
N ASN A 93 6.86 -9.41 4.63
CA ASN A 93 8.01 -8.62 5.10
C ASN A 93 8.27 -7.36 4.24
N HIS A 94 7.29 -6.95 3.43
CA HIS A 94 7.35 -5.76 2.58
C HIS A 94 6.31 -4.75 3.03
N ILE A 95 6.74 -3.52 3.24
CA ILE A 95 5.82 -2.39 3.43
C ILE A 95 5.08 -2.14 2.12
N ALA A 96 3.78 -1.83 2.23
CA ALA A 96 2.96 -1.53 1.07
C ALA A 96 3.59 -0.44 0.20
N SER A 97 4.02 -0.82 -0.98
CA SER A 97 4.74 0.02 -1.93
C SER A 97 4.22 -0.17 -3.34
N ILE A 98 4.50 0.79 -4.19
CA ILE A 98 4.13 0.79 -5.60
C ILE A 98 5.34 1.18 -6.45
N HIS A 99 5.48 0.56 -7.60
CA HIS A 99 6.46 0.94 -8.59
C HIS A 99 5.95 2.13 -9.39
N VAL A 100 6.68 3.23 -9.39
CA VAL A 100 6.32 4.49 -10.07
C VAL A 100 7.39 4.93 -11.05
N GLY A 101 6.98 5.59 -12.13
CA GLY A 101 7.87 6.12 -13.16
C GLY A 101 7.13 6.94 -14.20
N GLU A 102 7.87 7.60 -15.08
CA GLU A 102 7.34 8.44 -16.17
C GLU A 102 6.35 7.68 -17.08
N SER A 103 6.57 6.37 -17.27
CA SER A 103 5.73 5.50 -18.09
C SER A 103 4.32 5.26 -17.52
N MET A 104 4.08 5.66 -16.28
CA MET A 104 2.75 5.58 -15.66
C MET A 104 1.85 6.77 -16.01
N LEU A 105 2.39 7.83 -16.57
CA LEU A 105 1.60 9.00 -16.95
C LEU A 105 0.54 8.63 -18.01
N GLY A 106 -0.71 8.99 -17.74
CA GLY A 106 -1.86 8.66 -18.59
C GLY A 106 -2.31 7.19 -18.52
N ARG A 107 -1.84 6.41 -17.54
CA ARG A 107 -2.29 5.05 -17.24
C ARG A 107 -3.32 5.06 -16.10
N VAL A 108 -4.17 4.05 -16.09
CA VAL A 108 -5.11 3.76 -14.99
C VAL A 108 -4.64 2.48 -14.32
N ILE A 109 -4.38 2.57 -13.04
CA ILE A 109 -3.82 1.47 -12.24
C ILE A 109 -4.65 1.26 -10.96
N ASP A 110 -4.54 0.08 -10.38
CA ASP A 110 -5.06 -0.22 -9.06
C ASP A 110 -4.12 0.31 -7.94
N PRO A 111 -4.51 0.22 -6.66
CA PRO A 111 -3.66 0.66 -5.55
C PRO A 111 -2.33 -0.10 -5.41
N LEU A 112 -2.18 -1.25 -6.05
CA LEU A 112 -0.96 -2.06 -6.05
C LEU A 112 -0.09 -1.83 -7.30
N GLY A 113 -0.52 -0.93 -8.21
CA GLY A 113 0.20 -0.60 -9.43
C GLY A 113 -0.12 -1.48 -10.64
N GLU A 114 -1.10 -2.38 -10.51
CA GLU A 114 -1.53 -3.21 -11.65
C GLU A 114 -2.38 -2.40 -12.64
N PRO A 115 -2.11 -2.49 -13.94
CA PRO A 115 -2.84 -1.70 -14.93
C PRO A 115 -4.27 -2.20 -15.15
N LEU A 116 -5.25 -1.29 -15.05
CA LEU A 116 -6.67 -1.54 -15.29
C LEU A 116 -7.15 -1.05 -16.67
N ASP A 117 -6.31 -0.35 -17.40
CA ASP A 117 -6.67 0.35 -18.65
C ASP A 117 -6.61 -0.54 -19.92
N GLY A 118 -6.29 -1.82 -19.77
CA GLY A 118 -6.18 -2.75 -20.89
C GLY A 118 -4.99 -2.50 -21.84
N LYS A 119 -4.08 -1.57 -21.52
CA LYS A 119 -2.93 -1.21 -22.36
C LYS A 119 -1.69 -2.08 -22.11
N GLY A 120 -1.84 -3.18 -21.38
CA GLY A 120 -0.74 -4.10 -21.05
C GLY A 120 0.14 -3.61 -19.91
N ALA A 121 1.20 -4.36 -19.62
CA ALA A 121 2.12 -4.08 -18.52
C ALA A 121 2.81 -2.71 -18.67
N ILE A 122 3.10 -2.07 -17.54
CA ILE A 122 3.84 -0.81 -17.48
C ILE A 122 5.32 -1.14 -17.59
N GLY A 123 5.95 -0.68 -18.66
CA GLY A 123 7.38 -0.82 -18.90
C GLY A 123 8.17 0.42 -18.50
N GLY A 124 9.48 0.40 -18.79
CA GLY A 124 10.38 1.53 -18.52
C GLY A 124 11.07 1.46 -17.17
N GLU A 125 11.72 2.55 -16.81
CA GLU A 125 12.40 2.67 -15.53
C GLU A 125 11.36 2.96 -14.43
N LEU A 126 11.25 2.06 -13.48
CA LEU A 126 10.32 2.14 -12.35
C LEU A 126 11.10 2.11 -11.04
N PHE A 127 10.68 2.94 -10.10
CA PHE A 127 11.23 3.04 -8.75
C PHE A 127 10.19 2.58 -7.74
N GLU A 128 10.58 1.78 -6.77
CA GLU A 128 9.73 1.40 -5.67
C GLU A 128 9.52 2.57 -4.70
N MET A 129 8.26 2.91 -4.44
CA MET A 129 7.89 3.95 -3.48
C MET A 129 6.82 3.44 -2.50
N PRO A 130 6.99 3.69 -1.18
CA PRO A 130 5.96 3.33 -0.21
C PRO A 130 4.68 4.11 -0.48
N LEU A 131 3.52 3.46 -0.31
CA LEU A 131 2.20 4.08 -0.46
C LEU A 131 2.00 5.20 0.56
N GLU A 132 2.39 4.95 1.82
CA GLU A 132 2.34 5.94 2.89
C GLU A 132 3.66 6.72 2.95
N ARG A 133 3.61 7.99 2.55
CA ARG A 133 4.75 8.91 2.61
C ARG A 133 4.43 10.12 3.46
N LYS A 134 5.37 10.49 4.32
CA LYS A 134 5.27 11.75 5.06
C LYS A 134 5.36 12.92 4.09
N ALA A 135 4.35 13.78 4.07
CA ALA A 135 4.36 14.99 3.25
C ALA A 135 5.54 15.91 3.62
N PRO A 136 6.12 16.64 2.63
CA PRO A 136 7.16 17.63 2.92
C PRO A 136 6.68 18.65 3.95
N GLY A 137 7.50 18.92 4.96
CA GLY A 137 7.24 19.96 5.95
C GLY A 137 7.24 21.36 5.32
N VAL A 138 6.75 22.35 6.09
CA VAL A 138 6.58 23.74 5.61
C VAL A 138 7.89 24.36 5.07
N ILE A 139 9.03 23.97 5.62
CA ILE A 139 10.35 24.46 5.20
C ILE A 139 10.73 24.01 3.77
N PHE A 140 10.27 22.82 3.38
CA PHE A 140 10.58 22.22 2.07
C PHE A 140 9.52 22.54 1.00
N ARG A 141 8.45 23.23 1.37
CA ARG A 141 7.39 23.61 0.43
C ARG A 141 7.70 24.95 -0.20
N GLN A 142 7.48 25.03 -1.50
CA GLN A 142 7.53 26.29 -2.21
C GLN A 142 6.38 27.21 -1.74
N PRO A 143 6.61 28.52 -1.54
CA PRO A 143 5.54 29.46 -1.25
C PRO A 143 4.48 29.49 -2.35
N VAL A 144 3.23 29.73 -1.96
CA VAL A 144 2.14 29.93 -2.92
C VAL A 144 2.33 31.29 -3.58
N ASN A 145 2.71 31.32 -4.85
CA ASN A 145 3.03 32.52 -5.62
C ASN A 145 2.38 32.57 -7.00
N GLU A 146 1.61 31.53 -7.35
CA GLU A 146 0.93 31.44 -8.65
C GLU A 146 -0.59 31.42 -8.43
N PRO A 147 -1.37 32.32 -9.06
CA PRO A 147 -2.82 32.34 -8.92
C PRO A 147 -3.46 31.19 -9.67
N LEU A 148 -4.51 30.61 -9.07
CA LEU A 148 -5.40 29.64 -9.71
C LEU A 148 -6.59 30.41 -10.30
N GLN A 149 -6.77 30.31 -11.61
CA GLN A 149 -7.95 30.88 -12.27
C GLN A 149 -9.10 29.87 -12.16
N THR A 150 -10.08 30.19 -11.34
CA THR A 150 -11.25 29.30 -11.13
C THR A 150 -12.31 29.44 -12.21
N GLY A 151 -12.27 30.56 -12.98
CA GLY A 151 -13.32 30.94 -13.94
C GLY A 151 -14.56 31.53 -13.29
N ILE A 152 -14.61 31.59 -11.97
CA ILE A 152 -15.73 32.13 -11.20
C ILE A 152 -15.36 33.57 -10.79
N LYS A 153 -15.97 34.57 -11.44
CA LYS A 153 -15.67 36.00 -11.23
C LYS A 153 -15.61 36.43 -9.77
N ALA A 154 -16.54 35.94 -8.96
CA ALA A 154 -16.62 36.29 -7.55
C ALA A 154 -15.40 35.79 -6.75
N ILE A 155 -14.90 34.66 -7.08
CA ILE A 155 -13.71 34.07 -6.44
C ILE A 155 -12.46 34.76 -6.95
N ASP A 156 -12.27 34.78 -8.27
CA ASP A 156 -11.06 35.32 -8.89
C ASP A 156 -10.83 36.79 -8.61
N ALA A 157 -11.91 37.59 -8.46
CA ALA A 157 -11.82 39.02 -8.24
C ALA A 157 -11.75 39.43 -6.76
N MET A 158 -12.41 38.70 -5.86
CA MET A 158 -12.54 39.10 -4.46
C MET A 158 -11.76 38.22 -3.48
N ILE A 159 -11.59 36.95 -3.79
CA ILE A 159 -10.95 35.97 -2.90
C ILE A 159 -10.02 35.10 -3.76
N PRO A 160 -8.97 35.64 -4.38
CA PRO A 160 -8.11 34.90 -5.28
C PRO A 160 -7.46 33.72 -4.55
N ILE A 161 -7.45 32.59 -5.20
CA ILE A 161 -6.87 31.34 -4.69
C ILE A 161 -5.53 31.10 -5.38
N GLY A 162 -4.54 30.64 -4.64
CA GLY A 162 -3.24 30.29 -5.19
C GLY A 162 -3.07 28.79 -5.40
N ARG A 163 -2.28 28.40 -6.39
CA ARG A 163 -1.93 26.99 -6.64
C ARG A 163 -1.16 26.39 -5.46
N GLY A 164 -1.70 25.33 -4.89
CA GLY A 164 -1.19 24.68 -3.68
C GLY A 164 -1.78 25.20 -2.36
N GLN A 165 -2.69 26.17 -2.41
CA GLN A 165 -3.43 26.65 -1.25
C GLN A 165 -4.47 25.61 -0.79
N ARG A 166 -4.76 25.58 0.51
CA ARG A 166 -5.85 24.79 1.09
C ARG A 166 -7.05 25.68 1.34
N GLU A 167 -8.16 25.34 0.71
CA GLU A 167 -9.41 26.09 0.83
C GLU A 167 -10.52 25.22 1.42
N LEU A 168 -11.39 25.83 2.19
CA LEU A 168 -12.58 25.19 2.75
C LEU A 168 -13.82 25.70 2.02
N ILE A 169 -14.53 24.79 1.37
CA ILE A 169 -15.85 25.06 0.78
C ILE A 169 -16.90 24.46 1.69
N ILE A 170 -17.56 25.30 2.49
CA ILE A 170 -18.55 24.88 3.49
C ILE A 170 -19.95 25.34 3.10
N GLY A 171 -20.95 24.54 3.41
CA GLY A 171 -22.37 24.85 3.21
C GLY A 171 -23.25 23.61 3.34
N ASP A 172 -24.55 23.81 3.27
CA ASP A 172 -25.55 22.74 3.35
C ASP A 172 -25.52 21.76 2.17
N ARG A 173 -26.35 20.73 2.22
CA ARG A 173 -26.45 19.75 1.14
C ARG A 173 -27.00 20.42 -0.13
N GLN A 174 -26.52 20.01 -1.29
CA GLN A 174 -27.02 20.37 -2.63
C GLN A 174 -26.96 21.88 -3.00
N ILE A 175 -26.11 22.68 -2.36
CA ILE A 175 -25.94 24.10 -2.67
C ILE A 175 -24.79 24.41 -3.66
N GLY A 176 -24.26 23.42 -4.34
CA GLY A 176 -23.29 23.61 -5.41
C GLY A 176 -21.82 23.57 -4.99
N LYS A 177 -21.46 23.05 -3.79
CA LYS A 177 -20.04 22.94 -3.36
C LYS A 177 -19.17 22.19 -4.35
N THR A 178 -19.66 21.03 -4.80
CA THR A 178 -18.95 20.22 -5.80
C THR A 178 -18.89 20.88 -7.16
N ALA A 179 -19.92 21.65 -7.55
CA ALA A 179 -19.94 22.38 -8.81
C ALA A 179 -18.78 23.39 -8.89
N ILE A 180 -18.50 24.15 -7.81
CA ILE A 180 -17.36 25.07 -7.75
C ILE A 180 -16.04 24.34 -8.02
N ALA A 181 -15.83 23.18 -7.40
CA ALA A 181 -14.61 22.38 -7.62
C ALA A 181 -14.51 21.86 -9.05
N ILE A 182 -15.61 21.33 -9.61
CA ILE A 182 -15.65 20.81 -10.99
C ILE A 182 -15.42 21.93 -12.00
N ASP A 183 -16.09 23.06 -11.85
CA ASP A 183 -15.93 24.21 -12.75
C ASP A 183 -14.48 24.73 -12.74
N THR A 184 -13.84 24.75 -11.58
CA THR A 184 -12.42 25.11 -11.44
C THR A 184 -11.49 24.11 -12.15
N ILE A 185 -11.83 22.81 -12.17
CA ILE A 185 -11.04 21.78 -12.85
C ILE A 185 -11.19 21.87 -14.37
N ILE A 186 -12.40 22.22 -14.84
CA ILE A 186 -12.71 22.32 -16.27
C ILE A 186 -12.10 23.58 -16.90
N ASN A 187 -12.00 24.67 -16.14
CA ASN A 187 -11.44 25.95 -16.60
C ASN A 187 -9.90 25.91 -16.70
#